data_8e91060ccb1ff86232864af1207ac985
#
_entry.id   8e91060ccb1ff86232864af1207ac985
#
_cell.length_a   1.000
_cell.length_b   1.000
_cell.length_c   1.000
_cell.angle_alpha   90.00
_cell.angle_beta   90.00
_cell.angle_gamma   90.00
#
_symmetry.space_group_name_H-M   'P 1'
#
loop_
_entity.id
_entity.type
_entity.pdbx_description
1 polymer ?
#
loop_
_entity_poly.entity_id
_entity_poly.type
_entity_poly.pdbx_seq_one_letter_code
_entity_poly.pdbx_strand_id
1 'polypeptide(L)'
;ARKSETERLAREAEAARKSETERLAREAEAARKSELESGTAEIPASVDAAKNMVSEEVSGSEELKNPEEREEEIGSVIQEEDNWFVRYLIRIGETVSNWLFTIGDFVMFATRVFFWLLRLPRRGTLLPCMYEIGIMSLPVIALTGTFIGMVLAVQSYNQLKGFYLETRMGALINLSLVRELGPVLAATMLAGRIGSSMAAELGTMRVTEQIDALGSMGVNPIHYLVVPRFMACVMLIPVLTIFADFMGIVGGAYFSVWVYGIDWHFYLTNSNKIVGEPDIFIGIFKSFFFGATIGLIGCHRGFNSRPGAQGVGRASTEAFVFSFVFILLLDLALGTIFESLDGVLFTKMPRQL
;
A
#
# COMPACT_ATOMS: atom_id res chain seq x y z
N ALA A 1 47.98 -21.82 45.12
CA ALA A 1 48.37 -21.55 43.71
C ALA A 1 47.17 -21.37 42.78
N ARG A 2 46.14 -22.25 42.80
CA ARG A 2 44.94 -22.14 41.90
C ARG A 2 44.08 -20.86 42.11
N LYS A 3 43.95 -20.37 43.38
CA LYS A 3 43.14 -19.20 43.70
C LYS A 3 43.74 -17.88 43.19
N SER A 4 45.07 -17.79 43.17
CA SER A 4 45.79 -16.60 42.69
C SER A 4 45.76 -16.48 41.16
N GLU A 5 45.64 -17.59 40.47
CA GLU A 5 45.60 -17.65 39.01
C GLU A 5 44.23 -17.27 38.45
N THR A 6 43.14 -17.68 39.13
CA THR A 6 41.76 -17.27 38.79
C THR A 6 41.50 -15.79 39.03
N GLU A 7 42.06 -15.21 40.11
CA GLU A 7 41.99 -13.75 40.36
C GLU A 7 42.79 -12.93 39.34
N ARG A 8 43.93 -13.45 38.89
CA ARG A 8 44.71 -12.80 37.83
C ARG A 8 43.99 -12.80 36.50
N LEU A 9 43.42 -13.93 36.08
CA LEU A 9 42.64 -14.06 34.85
C LEU A 9 41.35 -13.19 34.89
N ALA A 10 40.73 -13.07 36.07
CA ALA A 10 39.56 -12.19 36.24
C ALA A 10 39.95 -10.72 36.06
N ARG A 11 41.08 -10.26 36.63
CA ARG A 11 41.57 -8.88 36.45
C ARG A 11 41.99 -8.59 35.01
N GLU A 12 42.62 -9.55 34.33
CA GLU A 12 42.99 -9.41 32.91
C GLU A 12 41.74 -9.36 32.01
N ALA A 13 40.69 -10.13 32.29
CA ALA A 13 39.42 -10.09 31.58
C ALA A 13 38.65 -8.79 31.81
N GLU A 14 38.72 -8.25 33.05
CA GLU A 14 38.08 -6.96 33.38
C GLU A 14 38.81 -5.77 32.73
N ALA A 15 40.14 -5.81 32.68
CA ALA A 15 40.95 -4.81 31.98
C ALA A 15 40.69 -4.85 30.46
N ALA A 16 40.56 -6.04 29.87
CA ALA A 16 40.21 -6.20 28.47
C ALA A 16 38.82 -5.63 28.14
N ARG A 17 37.82 -5.92 28.99
CA ARG A 17 36.48 -5.34 28.83
C ARG A 17 36.48 -3.83 28.95
N LYS A 18 37.24 -3.23 29.89
CA LYS A 18 37.34 -1.77 30.01
C LYS A 18 38.01 -1.14 28.77
N SER A 19 39.02 -1.74 28.21
CA SER A 19 39.67 -1.23 27.00
C SER A 19 38.76 -1.33 25.77
N GLU A 20 37.92 -2.36 25.70
CA GLU A 20 36.98 -2.55 24.61
C GLU A 20 35.79 -1.56 24.68
N THR A 21 35.28 -1.29 25.91
CA THR A 21 34.26 -0.27 26.12
C THR A 21 34.74 1.15 25.84
N GLU A 22 35.98 1.47 26.21
CA GLU A 22 36.59 2.76 25.87
C GLU A 22 36.85 2.92 24.37
N ARG A 23 37.19 1.83 23.66
CA ARG A 23 37.32 1.85 22.21
C ARG A 23 36.01 2.07 21.51
N LEU A 24 34.96 1.34 21.91
CA LEU A 24 33.58 1.54 21.39
C LEU A 24 33.04 2.92 21.67
N ALA A 25 33.33 3.48 22.85
CA ALA A 25 32.94 4.85 23.19
C ALA A 25 33.61 5.89 22.27
N ARG A 26 34.94 5.73 22.00
CA ARG A 26 35.66 6.62 21.06
C ARG A 26 35.16 6.46 19.59
N GLU A 27 34.83 5.26 19.16
CA GLU A 27 34.28 5.00 17.84
C GLU A 27 32.87 5.62 17.70
N ALA A 28 32.06 5.53 18.76
CA ALA A 28 30.72 6.16 18.79
C ALA A 28 30.82 7.71 18.83
N GLU A 29 31.79 8.27 19.53
CA GLU A 29 32.03 9.71 19.57
C GLU A 29 32.58 10.24 18.24
N ALA A 30 33.42 9.48 17.57
CA ALA A 30 33.93 9.78 16.23
C ALA A 30 32.81 9.72 15.17
N ALA A 31 31.94 8.71 15.25
CA ALA A 31 30.77 8.59 14.39
C ALA A 31 29.80 9.76 14.58
N ARG A 32 29.54 10.14 15.84
CA ARG A 32 28.69 11.27 16.19
C ARG A 32 29.26 12.61 15.70
N LYS A 33 30.60 12.75 15.73
CA LYS A 33 31.27 13.95 15.24
C LYS A 33 31.22 14.07 13.71
N SER A 34 31.30 12.94 13.00
CA SER A 34 31.14 12.89 11.55
C SER A 34 29.70 13.15 11.12
N GLU A 35 28.70 12.74 11.91
CA GLU A 35 27.29 13.05 11.66
C GLU A 35 26.96 14.53 11.92
N LEU A 36 27.59 15.15 12.93
CA LEU A 36 27.47 16.60 13.20
C LEU A 36 28.12 17.45 12.09
N GLU A 37 29.19 17.00 11.50
CA GLU A 37 29.87 17.68 10.38
C GLU A 37 29.10 17.52 9.05
N SER A 38 28.28 16.47 8.92
CA SER A 38 27.44 16.21 7.72
C SER A 38 26.09 16.93 7.70
N GLY A 39 25.71 17.63 8.76
CA GLY A 39 24.52 18.51 8.81
C GLY A 39 23.15 17.81 8.74
N THR A 40 23.07 16.50 9.03
CA THR A 40 21.87 15.70 8.83
C THR A 40 21.17 15.20 10.11
N ALA A 41 21.37 15.83 11.26
CA ALA A 41 20.65 15.42 12.48
C ALA A 41 19.86 16.60 13.08
N GLU A 42 18.60 16.74 12.72
CA GLU A 42 17.62 17.43 13.55
C GLU A 42 17.19 16.49 14.68
N ILE A 43 17.65 16.77 15.90
CA ILE A 43 17.17 16.12 17.13
C ILE A 43 15.77 16.67 17.41
N PRO A 44 14.71 15.85 17.58
CA PRO A 44 13.39 16.36 17.90
C PRO A 44 13.43 17.08 19.24
N ALA A 45 12.92 18.31 19.28
CA ALA A 45 12.89 19.22 20.43
C ALA A 45 12.26 18.62 21.71
N SER A 46 11.60 17.49 21.61
CA SER A 46 11.01 16.74 22.74
C SER A 46 12.04 16.08 23.66
N VAL A 47 13.24 15.75 23.15
CA VAL A 47 14.29 15.07 23.94
C VAL A 47 15.06 16.09 24.79
N ASP A 48 15.26 17.30 24.28
CA ASP A 48 15.92 18.38 25.02
C ASP A 48 15.00 18.99 26.08
N ALA A 49 13.68 19.04 25.81
CA ALA A 49 12.69 19.43 26.81
C ALA A 49 12.60 18.42 27.98
N ALA A 50 12.66 17.13 27.71
CA ALA A 50 12.69 16.11 28.75
C ALA A 50 13.98 16.11 29.58
N LYS A 51 15.14 16.38 28.94
CA LYS A 51 16.41 16.53 29.64
C LYS A 51 16.45 17.77 30.57
N ASN A 52 15.86 18.89 30.13
CA ASN A 52 15.80 20.10 30.93
C ASN A 52 14.82 19.97 32.08
N MET A 53 13.68 19.28 31.92
CA MET A 53 12.76 19.00 33.03
C MET A 53 13.40 18.09 34.09
N VAL A 54 14.14 17.05 33.69
CA VAL A 54 14.85 16.15 34.60
C VAL A 54 16.00 16.90 35.31
N SER A 55 16.69 17.83 34.65
CA SER A 55 17.77 18.63 35.26
C SER A 55 17.24 19.69 36.23
N GLU A 56 16.04 20.25 36.03
CA GLU A 56 15.40 21.18 36.95
C GLU A 56 14.81 20.49 38.20
N GLU A 57 14.22 19.31 38.07
CA GLU A 57 13.75 18.52 39.21
C GLU A 57 14.89 17.99 40.09
N VAL A 58 16.03 17.65 39.51
CA VAL A 58 17.24 17.21 40.25
C VAL A 58 17.94 18.38 40.91
N SER A 59 17.88 19.62 40.37
CA SER A 59 18.47 20.83 40.99
C SER A 59 17.72 21.31 42.21
N GLY A 60 16.42 20.99 42.36
CA GLY A 60 15.58 21.45 43.48
C GLY A 60 15.68 20.62 44.78
N SER A 61 16.34 19.45 44.74
CA SER A 61 16.43 18.51 45.87
C SER A 61 17.86 18.27 46.39
N GLU A 62 18.79 19.15 46.06
CA GLU A 62 20.23 18.95 46.28
C GLU A 62 20.77 19.29 47.68
N GLU A 63 19.94 19.50 48.70
CA GLU A 63 20.42 19.57 50.06
C GLU A 63 20.07 18.28 50.85
N LEU A 64 21.10 17.50 51.17
CA LEU A 64 21.10 16.40 52.17
C LEU A 64 20.72 14.98 51.68
N LYS A 65 21.44 14.40 50.72
CA LYS A 65 21.47 12.93 50.57
C LYS A 65 22.87 12.40 50.32
N ASN A 66 23.22 11.31 51.04
CA ASN A 66 24.49 10.56 50.91
C ASN A 66 24.68 10.01 49.46
N PRO A 67 25.89 9.98 48.92
CA PRO A 67 26.11 9.46 47.58
C PRO A 67 25.64 8.00 47.38
N GLU A 68 25.61 7.17 48.42
CA GLU A 68 25.09 5.80 48.38
C GLU A 68 23.57 5.75 48.21
N GLU A 69 22.80 6.68 48.81
CA GLU A 69 21.35 6.78 48.61
C GLU A 69 20.97 7.30 47.25
N ARG A 70 21.84 8.09 46.59
CA ARG A 70 21.65 8.49 45.16
C ARG A 70 21.83 7.36 44.20
N GLU A 71 22.82 6.49 44.45
CA GLU A 71 23.02 5.32 43.58
C GLU A 71 21.88 4.28 43.70
N GLU A 72 21.30 4.15 44.92
CA GLU A 72 20.11 3.32 45.12
C GLU A 72 18.84 3.96 44.49
N GLU A 73 18.67 5.27 44.59
CA GLU A 73 17.51 5.97 44.01
C GLU A 73 17.59 6.00 42.46
N ILE A 74 18.76 6.26 41.91
CA ILE A 74 19.02 6.14 40.47
C ILE A 74 18.87 4.67 40.01
N GLY A 75 19.35 3.72 40.80
CA GLY A 75 19.15 2.29 40.56
C GLY A 75 17.68 1.88 40.57
N SER A 76 16.87 2.42 41.46
CA SER A 76 15.43 2.14 41.57
C SER A 76 14.63 2.77 40.41
N VAL A 77 14.96 3.98 39.99
CA VAL A 77 14.35 4.65 38.84
C VAL A 77 14.71 3.93 37.53
N ILE A 78 15.95 3.43 37.41
CA ILE A 78 16.38 2.63 36.25
C ILE A 78 15.72 1.23 36.29
N GLN A 79 15.48 0.66 37.47
CA GLN A 79 14.82 -0.64 37.64
C GLN A 79 13.31 -0.61 37.39
N GLU A 80 12.67 0.55 37.56
CA GLU A 80 11.25 0.75 37.26
C GLU A 80 10.97 0.77 35.75
N GLU A 81 11.95 1.15 34.93
CA GLU A 81 11.85 1.07 33.45
C GLU A 81 11.98 -0.37 32.88
N ASP A 82 12.37 -1.32 33.68
CA ASP A 82 12.58 -2.71 33.21
C ASP A 82 11.31 -3.59 33.20
N ASN A 83 10.15 -3.02 33.51
CA ASN A 83 8.88 -3.71 33.34
C ASN A 83 8.62 -4.00 31.85
N TRP A 84 8.75 -5.27 31.46
CA TRP A 84 8.45 -5.75 30.10
C TRP A 84 7.05 -5.29 29.62
N PHE A 85 6.11 -5.12 30.53
CA PHE A 85 4.74 -4.66 30.26
C PHE A 85 4.70 -3.18 29.85
N VAL A 86 5.47 -2.31 30.54
CA VAL A 86 5.57 -0.87 30.20
C VAL A 86 6.24 -0.72 28.84
N ARG A 87 7.31 -1.44 28.56
CA ARG A 87 7.96 -1.45 27.23
C ARG A 87 7.02 -1.99 26.13
N TYR A 88 6.19 -2.97 26.43
CA TYR A 88 5.18 -3.48 25.51
C TYR A 88 4.10 -2.44 25.22
N LEU A 89 3.59 -1.75 26.25
CA LEU A 89 2.62 -0.66 26.10
C LEU A 89 3.19 0.53 25.32
N ILE A 90 4.42 0.97 25.61
CA ILE A 90 5.11 2.04 24.87
C ILE A 90 5.26 1.62 23.40
N ARG A 91 5.69 0.40 23.11
CA ARG A 91 5.82 -0.11 21.74
C ARG A 91 4.49 -0.15 20.99
N ILE A 92 3.40 -0.53 21.67
CA ILE A 92 2.05 -0.46 21.10
C ILE A 92 1.68 0.99 20.83
N GLY A 93 1.91 1.89 21.79
CA GLY A 93 1.63 3.31 21.66
C GLY A 93 2.38 3.95 20.48
N GLU A 94 3.67 3.68 20.35
CA GLU A 94 4.49 4.11 19.22
C GLU A 94 3.97 3.53 17.88
N THR A 95 3.61 2.26 17.87
CA THR A 95 3.07 1.62 16.66
C THR A 95 1.75 2.27 16.24
N VAL A 96 0.83 2.46 17.17
CA VAL A 96 -0.47 3.11 16.92
C VAL A 96 -0.28 4.56 16.49
N SER A 97 0.61 5.30 17.16
CA SER A 97 0.93 6.68 16.81
C SER A 97 1.49 6.78 15.38
N ASN A 98 2.46 5.93 15.04
CA ASN A 98 3.04 5.89 13.69
C ASN A 98 2.01 5.53 12.61
N TRP A 99 1.06 4.64 12.94
CA TRP A 99 -0.06 4.31 12.07
C TRP A 99 -0.97 5.52 11.84
N LEU A 100 -1.33 6.23 12.91
CA LEU A 100 -2.15 7.44 12.82
C LEU A 100 -1.48 8.54 12.01
N PHE A 101 -0.18 8.77 12.22
CA PHE A 101 0.60 9.71 11.40
C PHE A 101 0.64 9.31 9.93
N THR A 102 0.84 8.04 9.61
CA THR A 102 0.86 7.55 8.23
C THR A 102 -0.49 7.72 7.55
N ILE A 103 -1.59 7.42 8.25
CA ILE A 103 -2.95 7.63 7.74
C ILE A 103 -3.22 9.13 7.56
N GLY A 104 -2.82 9.96 8.53
CA GLY A 104 -2.99 11.42 8.47
C GLY A 104 -2.24 12.03 7.27
N ASP A 105 -1.00 11.61 7.04
CA ASP A 105 -0.21 12.05 5.87
C ASP A 105 -0.87 11.63 4.56
N PHE A 106 -1.34 10.39 4.46
CA PHE A 106 -2.08 9.92 3.29
C PHE A 106 -3.36 10.72 3.03
N VAL A 107 -4.15 11.01 4.07
CA VAL A 107 -5.39 11.80 3.96
C VAL A 107 -5.06 13.23 3.53
N MET A 108 -4.03 13.86 4.12
CA MET A 108 -3.59 15.21 3.70
C MET A 108 -3.10 15.21 2.25
N PHE A 109 -2.37 14.20 1.83
CA PHE A 109 -1.97 14.05 0.43
C PHE A 109 -3.18 13.92 -0.50
N ALA A 110 -4.13 13.04 -0.17
CA ALA A 110 -5.34 12.82 -0.95
C ALA A 110 -6.19 14.10 -1.06
N THR A 111 -6.36 14.85 0.03
CA THR A 111 -7.09 16.13 0.02
C THR A 111 -6.41 17.16 -0.85
N ARG A 112 -5.07 17.24 -0.82
CA ARG A 112 -4.31 18.14 -1.72
C ARG A 112 -4.51 17.75 -3.19
N VAL A 113 -4.44 16.45 -3.51
CA VAL A 113 -4.68 15.95 -4.88
C VAL A 113 -6.09 16.30 -5.33
N PHE A 114 -7.10 16.09 -4.47
CA PHE A 114 -8.50 16.39 -4.77
C PHE A 114 -8.74 17.89 -4.98
N PHE A 115 -8.13 18.74 -4.17
CA PHE A 115 -8.20 20.19 -4.33
C PHE A 115 -7.60 20.66 -5.66
N TRP A 116 -6.45 20.10 -6.05
CA TRP A 116 -5.81 20.43 -7.31
C TRP A 116 -6.48 19.79 -8.54
N LEU A 117 -7.29 18.75 -8.36
CA LEU A 117 -8.09 18.12 -9.42
C LEU A 117 -9.08 19.08 -10.06
N LEU A 118 -9.57 20.08 -9.28
CA LEU A 118 -10.45 21.14 -9.80
C LEU A 118 -9.78 22.03 -10.88
N ARG A 119 -8.46 22.03 -10.93
CA ARG A 119 -7.69 22.68 -11.97
C ARG A 119 -7.18 21.64 -12.95
N LEU A 120 -7.84 21.56 -14.11
CA LEU A 120 -7.48 20.59 -15.16
C LEU A 120 -6.00 20.66 -15.53
N PRO A 121 -5.30 19.51 -15.55
CA PRO A 121 -3.90 19.44 -15.94
C PRO A 121 -3.75 19.79 -17.43
N ARG A 122 -2.56 20.24 -17.82
CA ARG A 122 -2.26 20.53 -19.21
C ARG A 122 -2.29 19.25 -20.04
N ARG A 123 -2.86 19.30 -21.25
CA ARG A 123 -2.94 18.15 -22.17
C ARG A 123 -1.58 17.53 -22.46
N GLY A 124 -0.51 18.33 -22.45
CA GLY A 124 0.87 17.86 -22.70
C GLY A 124 1.42 16.94 -21.60
N THR A 125 0.89 16.97 -20.38
CA THR A 125 1.29 16.06 -19.29
C THR A 125 0.34 14.89 -19.14
N LEU A 126 -0.94 15.08 -19.43
CA LEU A 126 -1.95 14.03 -19.31
C LEU A 126 -1.82 12.94 -20.37
N LEU A 127 -1.63 13.31 -21.64
CA LEU A 127 -1.57 12.37 -22.77
C LEU A 127 -0.46 11.33 -22.66
N PRO A 128 0.79 11.66 -22.28
CA PRO A 128 1.83 10.65 -22.05
C PRO A 128 1.46 9.67 -20.95
N CYS A 129 0.89 10.17 -19.83
CA CYS A 129 0.42 9.29 -18.75
C CYS A 129 -0.70 8.36 -19.21
N MET A 130 -1.65 8.86 -20.01
CA MET A 130 -2.73 8.03 -20.57
C MET A 130 -2.19 6.97 -21.54
N TYR A 131 -1.18 7.29 -22.33
CA TYR A 131 -0.55 6.32 -23.23
C TYR A 131 0.12 5.19 -22.44
N GLU A 132 0.90 5.53 -21.44
CA GLU A 132 1.64 4.58 -20.61
C GLU A 132 0.70 3.69 -19.78
N ILE A 133 -0.29 4.28 -19.13
CA ILE A 133 -1.27 3.57 -18.31
C ILE A 133 -2.22 2.74 -19.17
N GLY A 134 -2.72 3.30 -20.28
CA GLY A 134 -3.71 2.66 -21.14
C GLY A 134 -3.09 1.65 -22.09
N ILE A 135 -2.43 2.16 -23.14
CA ILE A 135 -2.02 1.33 -24.28
C ILE A 135 -0.99 0.26 -23.89
N MET A 136 -0.02 0.63 -23.08
CA MET A 136 1.00 -0.33 -22.65
C MET A 136 0.46 -1.40 -21.68
N SER A 137 -0.74 -1.24 -21.10
CA SER A 137 -1.37 -2.24 -20.24
C SER A 137 -2.24 -3.23 -21.03
N LEU A 138 -2.70 -2.89 -22.22
CA LEU A 138 -3.60 -3.71 -23.01
C LEU A 138 -3.13 -5.16 -23.21
N PRO A 139 -1.86 -5.45 -23.59
CA PRO A 139 -1.43 -6.83 -23.81
C PRO A 139 -1.53 -7.71 -22.55
N VAL A 140 -1.15 -7.13 -21.39
CA VAL A 140 -1.17 -7.83 -20.11
C VAL A 140 -2.61 -8.11 -19.70
N ILE A 141 -3.49 -7.11 -19.82
CA ILE A 141 -4.91 -7.23 -19.49
C ILE A 141 -5.63 -8.21 -20.42
N ALA A 142 -5.34 -8.18 -21.73
CA ALA A 142 -5.90 -9.12 -22.69
C ALA A 142 -5.55 -10.57 -22.33
N LEU A 143 -4.27 -10.82 -22.06
CA LEU A 143 -3.78 -12.15 -21.72
C LEU A 143 -4.39 -12.66 -20.42
N THR A 144 -4.32 -11.82 -19.36
CA THR A 144 -4.84 -12.20 -18.04
C THR A 144 -6.36 -12.37 -18.05
N GLY A 145 -7.11 -11.46 -18.68
CA GLY A 145 -8.57 -11.58 -18.83
C GLY A 145 -8.95 -12.88 -19.52
N THR A 146 -8.31 -13.19 -20.65
CA THR A 146 -8.58 -14.45 -21.40
C THR A 146 -8.34 -15.69 -20.54
N PHE A 147 -7.20 -15.76 -19.84
CA PHE A 147 -6.90 -16.90 -18.97
C PHE A 147 -7.88 -17.04 -17.79
N ILE A 148 -8.28 -15.92 -17.19
CA ILE A 148 -9.28 -15.94 -16.12
C ILE A 148 -10.60 -16.50 -16.63
N GLY A 149 -11.08 -16.06 -17.80
CA GLY A 149 -12.29 -16.60 -18.41
C GLY A 149 -12.20 -18.10 -18.68
N MET A 150 -11.07 -18.58 -19.20
CA MET A 150 -10.84 -20.01 -19.40
C MET A 150 -10.83 -20.81 -18.10
N VAL A 151 -10.17 -20.32 -17.05
CA VAL A 151 -10.14 -20.96 -15.73
C VAL A 151 -11.54 -21.04 -15.12
N LEU A 152 -12.31 -19.94 -15.20
CA LEU A 152 -13.70 -19.94 -14.75
C LEU A 152 -14.56 -20.94 -15.52
N ALA A 153 -14.34 -21.10 -16.82
CA ALA A 153 -15.03 -22.10 -17.61
C ALA A 153 -14.75 -23.53 -17.11
N VAL A 154 -13.48 -23.87 -16.87
CA VAL A 154 -13.09 -25.18 -16.33
C VAL A 154 -13.74 -25.44 -14.97
N GLN A 155 -13.67 -24.44 -14.07
CA GLN A 155 -14.20 -24.56 -12.71
C GLN A 155 -15.74 -24.69 -12.71
N SER A 156 -16.43 -23.86 -13.49
CA SER A 156 -17.88 -23.88 -13.59
C SER A 156 -18.41 -25.17 -14.22
N TYR A 157 -17.73 -25.68 -15.23
CA TYR A 157 -18.11 -26.96 -15.85
C TYR A 157 -18.12 -28.10 -14.85
N ASN A 158 -17.06 -28.27 -14.08
CA ASN A 158 -16.95 -29.35 -13.10
C ASN A 158 -18.04 -29.24 -12.00
N GLN A 159 -18.45 -28.04 -11.63
CA GLN A 159 -19.51 -27.84 -10.64
C GLN A 159 -20.91 -28.11 -11.23
N LEU A 160 -21.19 -27.66 -12.44
CA LEU A 160 -22.51 -27.74 -13.06
C LEU A 160 -22.82 -29.10 -13.65
N LYS A 161 -21.80 -29.86 -14.08
CA LYS A 161 -21.95 -31.23 -14.62
C LYS A 161 -22.64 -32.16 -13.64
N GLY A 162 -22.35 -32.01 -12.31
CA GLY A 162 -23.00 -32.83 -11.30
C GLY A 162 -24.52 -32.60 -11.15
N PHE A 163 -25.01 -31.43 -11.64
CA PHE A 163 -26.42 -31.03 -11.55
C PHE A 163 -27.14 -31.06 -12.92
N TYR A 164 -26.49 -31.49 -14.01
CA TYR A 164 -27.04 -31.45 -15.37
C TYR A 164 -27.43 -30.04 -15.85
N LEU A 165 -26.74 -29.01 -15.34
CA LEU A 165 -26.99 -27.58 -15.62
C LEU A 165 -25.91 -26.98 -16.52
N GLU A 166 -25.24 -27.78 -17.35
CA GLU A 166 -24.11 -27.36 -18.20
C GLU A 166 -24.49 -26.22 -19.16
N THR A 167 -25.75 -26.20 -19.62
CA THR A 167 -26.26 -25.16 -20.53
C THR A 167 -26.33 -23.76 -19.90
N ARG A 168 -26.33 -23.68 -18.60
CA ARG A 168 -26.33 -22.39 -17.85
C ARG A 168 -24.94 -21.87 -17.51
N MET A 169 -23.90 -22.58 -17.90
CA MET A 169 -22.51 -22.25 -17.58
C MET A 169 -22.10 -20.84 -18.04
N GLY A 170 -22.49 -20.45 -19.28
CA GLY A 170 -22.17 -19.12 -19.81
C GLY A 170 -22.71 -17.98 -18.95
N ALA A 171 -23.92 -18.15 -18.42
CA ALA A 171 -24.55 -17.17 -17.56
C ALA A 171 -23.79 -16.96 -16.25
N LEU A 172 -23.36 -18.06 -15.60
CA LEU A 172 -22.61 -17.99 -14.35
C LEU A 172 -21.22 -17.39 -14.54
N ILE A 173 -20.50 -17.82 -15.59
CA ILE A 173 -19.17 -17.28 -15.89
C ILE A 173 -19.24 -15.78 -16.13
N ASN A 174 -20.13 -15.36 -17.04
CA ASN A 174 -20.20 -13.97 -17.47
C ASN A 174 -20.72 -13.04 -16.37
N LEU A 175 -21.68 -13.49 -15.57
CA LEU A 175 -22.16 -12.73 -14.41
C LEU A 175 -21.07 -12.55 -13.35
N SER A 176 -20.39 -13.64 -12.98
CA SER A 176 -19.31 -13.59 -11.99
C SER A 176 -18.13 -12.74 -12.46
N LEU A 177 -17.83 -12.82 -13.76
CA LEU A 177 -16.74 -12.05 -14.36
C LEU A 177 -17.05 -10.55 -14.34
N VAL A 178 -18.19 -10.13 -14.89
CA VAL A 178 -18.50 -8.72 -15.09
C VAL A 178 -18.80 -8.00 -13.77
N ARG A 179 -19.47 -8.69 -12.82
CA ARG A 179 -19.92 -8.08 -11.57
C ARG A 179 -18.81 -7.98 -10.51
N GLU A 180 -17.96 -9.01 -10.41
CA GLU A 180 -17.01 -9.16 -9.29
C GLU A 180 -15.57 -9.39 -9.76
N LEU A 181 -15.33 -10.52 -10.43
CA LEU A 181 -13.96 -11.01 -10.67
C LEU A 181 -13.20 -10.16 -11.67
N GLY A 182 -13.84 -9.70 -12.73
CA GLY A 182 -13.21 -8.89 -13.77
C GLY A 182 -12.64 -7.58 -13.22
N PRO A 183 -13.46 -6.73 -12.58
CA PRO A 183 -13.00 -5.48 -12.00
C PRO A 183 -11.87 -5.65 -10.99
N VAL A 184 -11.98 -6.62 -10.07
CA VAL A 184 -10.97 -6.86 -9.03
C VAL A 184 -9.68 -7.38 -9.61
N LEU A 185 -9.75 -8.40 -10.48
CA LEU A 185 -8.56 -9.00 -11.07
C LEU A 185 -7.84 -8.05 -12.03
N ALA A 186 -8.59 -7.28 -12.83
CA ALA A 186 -8.01 -6.22 -13.64
C ALA A 186 -7.31 -5.17 -12.78
N ALA A 187 -7.97 -4.70 -11.72
CA ALA A 187 -7.41 -3.71 -10.80
C ALA A 187 -6.14 -4.22 -10.08
N THR A 188 -6.13 -5.46 -9.60
CA THR A 188 -4.96 -6.03 -8.92
C THR A 188 -3.77 -6.20 -9.86
N MET A 189 -3.99 -6.62 -11.10
CA MET A 189 -2.94 -6.69 -12.11
C MET A 189 -2.41 -5.29 -12.48
N LEU A 190 -3.30 -4.31 -12.60
CA LEU A 190 -2.93 -2.94 -12.89
C LEU A 190 -2.22 -2.27 -11.70
N ALA A 191 -2.59 -2.60 -10.45
CA ALA A 191 -1.88 -2.14 -9.26
C ALA A 191 -0.41 -2.61 -9.28
N GLY A 192 -0.17 -3.86 -9.66
CA GLY A 192 1.18 -4.39 -9.80
C GLY A 192 1.98 -3.72 -10.91
N ARG A 193 1.37 -3.45 -12.05
CA ARG A 193 2.06 -2.84 -13.18
C ARG A 193 2.16 -1.32 -13.10
N ILE A 194 1.03 -0.65 -12.94
CA ILE A 194 0.92 0.82 -12.98
C ILE A 194 1.29 1.42 -11.64
N GLY A 195 0.74 0.88 -10.53
CA GLY A 195 0.99 1.40 -9.18
C GLY A 195 2.46 1.33 -8.80
N SER A 196 3.12 0.19 -9.07
CA SER A 196 4.54 0.00 -8.81
C SER A 196 5.42 0.86 -9.74
N SER A 197 5.08 0.96 -11.04
CA SER A 197 5.81 1.79 -11.99
C SER A 197 5.76 3.28 -11.63
N MET A 198 4.57 3.80 -11.31
CA MET A 198 4.40 5.18 -10.87
C MET A 198 5.17 5.48 -9.58
N ALA A 199 5.16 4.55 -8.63
CA ALA A 199 5.91 4.70 -7.39
C ALA A 199 7.42 4.69 -7.62
N ALA A 200 7.92 3.84 -8.52
CA ALA A 200 9.32 3.80 -8.89
C ALA A 200 9.76 5.07 -9.62
N GLU A 201 8.96 5.57 -10.55
CA GLU A 201 9.26 6.78 -11.31
C GLU A 201 9.29 8.02 -10.41
N LEU A 202 8.25 8.25 -9.61
CA LEU A 202 8.20 9.37 -8.66
C LEU A 202 9.27 9.22 -7.57
N GLY A 203 9.55 7.99 -7.12
CA GLY A 203 10.61 7.69 -6.17
C GLY A 203 11.99 8.05 -6.74
N THR A 204 12.25 7.75 -7.98
CA THR A 204 13.49 8.15 -8.67
C THR A 204 13.60 9.67 -8.77
N MET A 205 12.50 10.36 -9.13
CA MET A 205 12.45 11.81 -9.17
C MET A 205 12.68 12.45 -7.79
N ARG A 206 12.24 11.78 -6.71
CA ARG A 206 12.47 12.22 -5.33
C ARG A 206 13.93 12.09 -4.95
N VAL A 207 14.54 10.94 -5.22
CA VAL A 207 15.95 10.67 -4.88
C VAL A 207 16.91 11.56 -5.66
N THR A 208 16.56 11.94 -6.89
CA THR A 208 17.36 12.85 -7.72
C THR A 208 16.99 14.33 -7.54
N GLU A 209 16.23 14.68 -6.52
CA GLU A 209 15.83 16.04 -6.14
C GLU A 209 15.05 16.81 -7.24
N GLN A 210 14.55 16.10 -8.25
CA GLN A 210 13.76 16.73 -9.33
C GLN A 210 12.44 17.33 -8.82
N ILE A 211 11.85 16.71 -7.80
CA ILE A 211 10.61 17.21 -7.17
C ILE A 211 10.88 18.54 -6.45
N ASP A 212 12.01 18.65 -5.76
CA ASP A 212 12.39 19.85 -5.03
C ASP A 212 12.83 20.98 -6.00
N ALA A 213 13.48 20.60 -7.10
CA ALA A 213 13.79 21.53 -8.19
C ALA A 213 12.53 22.14 -8.83
N LEU A 214 11.46 21.36 -9.03
CA LEU A 214 10.16 21.87 -9.49
C LEU A 214 9.58 22.89 -8.50
N GLY A 215 9.66 22.58 -7.19
CA GLY A 215 9.22 23.47 -6.12
C GLY A 215 9.96 24.81 -6.12
N SER A 216 11.29 24.79 -6.30
CA SER A 216 12.12 25.99 -6.35
C SER A 216 11.85 26.87 -7.57
N MET A 217 11.40 26.27 -8.68
CA MET A 217 10.92 26.98 -9.87
C MET A 217 9.49 27.54 -9.75
N GLY A 218 8.86 27.43 -8.56
CA GLY A 218 7.50 27.91 -8.31
C GLY A 218 6.39 27.03 -8.92
N VAL A 219 6.71 25.83 -9.38
CA VAL A 219 5.73 24.86 -9.89
C VAL A 219 5.29 23.95 -8.76
N ASN A 220 3.98 23.79 -8.56
CA ASN A 220 3.48 22.85 -7.57
C ASN A 220 3.67 21.39 -8.05
N PRO A 221 4.52 20.59 -7.37
CA PRO A 221 4.84 19.23 -7.83
C PRO A 221 3.62 18.31 -7.84
N ILE A 222 2.69 18.47 -6.87
CA ILE A 222 1.47 17.66 -6.81
C ILE A 222 0.60 17.90 -8.04
N HIS A 223 0.39 19.16 -8.40
CA HIS A 223 -0.41 19.50 -9.59
C HIS A 223 0.25 19.04 -10.90
N TYR A 224 1.56 19.11 -10.99
CA TYR A 224 2.28 18.81 -12.22
C TYR A 224 2.53 17.31 -12.42
N LEU A 225 2.86 16.57 -11.35
CA LEU A 225 3.25 15.15 -11.43
C LEU A 225 2.12 14.21 -11.03
N VAL A 226 1.39 14.50 -9.94
CA VAL A 226 0.43 13.57 -9.34
C VAL A 226 -0.93 13.65 -10.02
N VAL A 227 -1.47 14.86 -10.19
CA VAL A 227 -2.82 15.05 -10.73
C VAL A 227 -3.02 14.42 -12.12
N PRO A 228 -2.10 14.56 -13.10
CA PRO A 228 -2.26 13.92 -14.41
C PRO A 228 -2.27 12.38 -14.32
N ARG A 229 -1.40 11.80 -13.49
CA ARG A 229 -1.33 10.35 -13.27
C ARG A 229 -2.60 9.83 -12.60
N PHE A 230 -3.05 10.52 -11.56
CA PHE A 230 -4.30 10.19 -10.88
C PHE A 230 -5.50 10.23 -11.83
N MET A 231 -5.67 11.30 -12.60
CA MET A 231 -6.76 11.41 -13.59
C MET A 231 -6.68 10.32 -14.65
N ALA A 232 -5.49 10.03 -15.15
CA ALA A 232 -5.29 8.97 -16.12
C ALA A 232 -5.69 7.58 -15.55
N CYS A 233 -5.35 7.28 -14.29
CA CYS A 233 -5.79 6.06 -13.61
C CYS A 233 -7.32 6.00 -13.49
N VAL A 234 -7.95 7.04 -12.97
CA VAL A 234 -9.41 7.08 -12.77
C VAL A 234 -10.18 6.92 -14.08
N MET A 235 -9.69 7.49 -15.17
CA MET A 235 -10.36 7.40 -16.48
C MET A 235 -10.08 6.09 -17.21
N LEU A 236 -8.84 5.60 -17.17
CA LEU A 236 -8.44 4.47 -18.00
C LEU A 236 -8.66 3.11 -17.34
N ILE A 237 -8.59 3.00 -16.02
CA ILE A 237 -8.80 1.71 -15.35
C ILE A 237 -10.20 1.16 -15.60
N PRO A 238 -11.29 1.93 -15.58
CA PRO A 238 -12.60 1.44 -16.00
C PRO A 238 -12.64 0.93 -17.46
N VAL A 239 -11.99 1.64 -18.36
CA VAL A 239 -11.91 1.23 -19.78
C VAL A 239 -11.12 -0.09 -19.92
N LEU A 240 -10.01 -0.21 -19.21
CA LEU A 240 -9.20 -1.44 -19.19
C LEU A 240 -9.94 -2.60 -18.52
N THR A 241 -10.80 -2.33 -17.54
CA THR A 241 -11.67 -3.35 -16.94
C THR A 241 -12.68 -3.88 -17.93
N ILE A 242 -13.37 -2.99 -18.67
CA ILE A 242 -14.29 -3.43 -19.75
C ILE A 242 -13.56 -4.29 -20.77
N PHE A 243 -12.34 -3.93 -21.11
CA PHE A 243 -11.53 -4.71 -22.03
C PHE A 243 -11.11 -6.06 -21.43
N ALA A 244 -10.80 -6.12 -20.13
CA ALA A 244 -10.53 -7.37 -19.41
C ALA A 244 -11.74 -8.30 -19.40
N ASP A 245 -12.91 -7.75 -19.10
CA ASP A 245 -14.18 -8.50 -19.10
C ASP A 245 -14.49 -9.05 -20.48
N PHE A 246 -14.35 -8.23 -21.53
CA PHE A 246 -14.52 -8.69 -22.91
C PHE A 246 -13.60 -9.84 -23.25
N MET A 247 -12.30 -9.73 -22.93
CA MET A 247 -11.34 -10.81 -23.19
C MET A 247 -11.61 -12.04 -22.34
N GLY A 248 -12.11 -11.87 -21.13
CA GLY A 248 -12.53 -12.97 -20.25
C GLY A 248 -13.76 -13.69 -20.77
N ILE A 249 -14.76 -12.98 -21.28
CA ILE A 249 -15.93 -13.57 -21.93
C ILE A 249 -15.52 -14.36 -23.15
N VAL A 250 -14.63 -13.84 -23.98
CA VAL A 250 -14.09 -14.54 -25.17
C VAL A 250 -13.35 -15.82 -24.75
N GLY A 251 -12.49 -15.75 -23.74
CA GLY A 251 -11.76 -16.91 -23.21
C GLY A 251 -12.69 -17.97 -22.63
N GLY A 252 -13.67 -17.55 -21.83
CA GLY A 252 -14.69 -18.42 -21.26
C GLY A 252 -15.56 -19.09 -22.32
N ALA A 253 -16.01 -18.32 -23.32
CA ALA A 253 -16.77 -18.82 -24.42
C ALA A 253 -15.98 -19.84 -25.28
N TYR A 254 -14.71 -19.53 -25.57
CA TYR A 254 -13.84 -20.45 -26.31
C TYR A 254 -13.76 -21.84 -25.64
N PHE A 255 -13.47 -21.88 -24.35
CA PHE A 255 -13.38 -23.13 -23.60
C PHE A 255 -14.72 -23.83 -23.46
N SER A 256 -15.81 -23.11 -23.22
CA SER A 256 -17.14 -23.67 -23.06
C SER A 256 -17.64 -24.36 -24.33
N VAL A 257 -17.43 -23.70 -25.47
CA VAL A 257 -17.96 -24.22 -26.76
C VAL A 257 -17.02 -25.25 -27.39
N TRP A 258 -15.71 -24.91 -27.52
CA TRP A 258 -14.78 -25.75 -28.28
C TRP A 258 -14.21 -26.92 -27.48
N VAL A 259 -14.04 -26.78 -26.17
CA VAL A 259 -13.46 -27.83 -25.34
C VAL A 259 -14.54 -28.69 -24.69
N TYR A 260 -15.60 -28.06 -24.16
CA TYR A 260 -16.67 -28.79 -23.48
C TYR A 260 -17.89 -29.10 -24.36
N GLY A 261 -17.93 -28.60 -25.60
CA GLY A 261 -18.97 -28.95 -26.56
C GLY A 261 -20.34 -28.36 -26.25
N ILE A 262 -20.40 -27.27 -25.49
CA ILE A 262 -21.66 -26.58 -25.20
C ILE A 262 -22.09 -25.79 -26.42
N ASP A 263 -23.37 -25.93 -26.79
CA ASP A 263 -23.90 -25.21 -27.94
C ASP A 263 -23.80 -23.68 -27.74
N TRP A 264 -23.25 -23.01 -28.75
CA TRP A 264 -23.08 -21.58 -28.78
C TRP A 264 -24.37 -20.77 -28.53
N HIS A 265 -25.48 -21.28 -29.09
CA HIS A 265 -26.78 -20.62 -28.94
C HIS A 265 -27.25 -20.64 -27.50
N PHE A 266 -27.12 -21.76 -26.79
CA PHE A 266 -27.47 -21.86 -25.38
C PHE A 266 -26.53 -20.99 -24.50
N TYR A 267 -25.22 -20.98 -24.82
CA TYR A 267 -24.26 -20.13 -24.11
C TYR A 267 -24.65 -18.65 -24.16
N LEU A 268 -24.90 -18.13 -25.37
CA LEU A 268 -25.27 -16.69 -25.53
C LEU A 268 -26.67 -16.40 -24.98
N THR A 269 -27.66 -17.21 -25.25
CA THR A 269 -29.04 -16.95 -24.82
C THR A 269 -29.14 -16.92 -23.31
N ASN A 270 -28.50 -17.83 -22.59
CA ASN A 270 -28.51 -17.85 -21.14
C ASN A 270 -27.68 -16.70 -20.54
N SER A 271 -26.55 -16.35 -21.15
CA SER A 271 -25.77 -15.18 -20.75
C SER A 271 -26.59 -13.89 -20.84
N ASN A 272 -27.23 -13.62 -21.96
CA ASN A 272 -28.02 -12.41 -22.17
C ASN A 272 -29.26 -12.32 -21.28
N LYS A 273 -29.79 -13.45 -20.81
CA LYS A 273 -30.94 -13.42 -19.87
C LYS A 273 -30.55 -13.07 -18.46
N ILE A 274 -29.35 -13.42 -18.03
CA ILE A 274 -28.92 -13.30 -16.63
C ILE A 274 -28.06 -12.07 -16.41
N VAL A 275 -27.13 -11.75 -17.33
CA VAL A 275 -26.29 -10.56 -17.24
C VAL A 275 -27.11 -9.34 -17.66
N GLY A 276 -27.44 -8.51 -16.71
CA GLY A 276 -28.19 -7.28 -16.93
C GLY A 276 -27.29 -6.03 -17.07
N GLU A 277 -27.88 -4.95 -17.56
CA GLU A 277 -27.22 -3.63 -17.59
C GLU A 277 -26.74 -3.19 -16.20
N PRO A 278 -27.48 -3.44 -15.09
CA PRO A 278 -27.01 -3.08 -13.75
C PRO A 278 -25.72 -3.77 -13.34
N ASP A 279 -25.52 -5.03 -13.74
CA ASP A 279 -24.31 -5.80 -13.37
C ASP A 279 -23.06 -5.19 -14.00
N ILE A 280 -23.15 -4.77 -15.27
CA ILE A 280 -22.07 -4.08 -15.99
C ILE A 280 -21.79 -2.73 -15.33
N PHE A 281 -22.83 -1.98 -14.98
CA PHE A 281 -22.67 -0.68 -14.33
C PHE A 281 -21.97 -0.80 -12.97
N ILE A 282 -22.32 -1.79 -12.15
CA ILE A 282 -21.69 -2.05 -10.85
C ILE A 282 -20.20 -2.33 -11.03
N GLY A 283 -19.82 -3.20 -11.98
CA GLY A 283 -18.41 -3.52 -12.25
C GLY A 283 -17.60 -2.28 -12.68
N ILE A 284 -18.14 -1.48 -13.59
CA ILE A 284 -17.50 -0.24 -14.05
C ILE A 284 -17.40 0.76 -12.91
N PHE A 285 -18.44 0.92 -12.10
CA PHE A 285 -18.44 1.84 -10.96
C PHE A 285 -17.39 1.46 -9.92
N LYS A 286 -17.28 0.18 -9.56
CA LYS A 286 -16.20 -0.32 -8.69
C LYS A 286 -14.81 0.03 -9.25
N SER A 287 -14.61 -0.12 -10.55
CA SER A 287 -13.31 0.13 -11.18
C SER A 287 -12.86 1.59 -11.14
N PHE A 288 -13.78 2.56 -11.06
CA PHE A 288 -13.42 3.96 -10.81
C PHE A 288 -12.75 4.14 -9.45
N PHE A 289 -13.28 3.54 -8.41
CA PHE A 289 -12.69 3.60 -7.06
C PHE A 289 -11.35 2.86 -7.01
N PHE A 290 -11.23 1.73 -7.69
CA PHE A 290 -9.98 1.00 -7.80
C PHE A 290 -8.91 1.84 -8.51
N GLY A 291 -9.30 2.54 -9.58
CA GLY A 291 -8.42 3.47 -10.30
C GLY A 291 -7.94 4.62 -9.43
N ALA A 292 -8.84 5.20 -8.65
CA ALA A 292 -8.50 6.25 -7.69
C ALA A 292 -7.52 5.74 -6.62
N THR A 293 -7.76 4.54 -6.10
CA THR A 293 -6.91 3.90 -5.09
C THR A 293 -5.50 3.66 -5.61
N ILE A 294 -5.36 3.04 -6.79
CA ILE A 294 -4.06 2.77 -7.42
C ILE A 294 -3.30 4.07 -7.68
N GLY A 295 -3.98 5.07 -8.23
CA GLY A 295 -3.37 6.36 -8.53
C GLY A 295 -2.90 7.10 -7.28
N LEU A 296 -3.71 7.16 -6.22
CA LEU A 296 -3.36 7.82 -4.97
C LEU A 296 -2.22 7.12 -4.24
N ILE A 297 -2.34 5.79 -4.04
CA ILE A 297 -1.35 5.03 -3.28
C ILE A 297 -0.02 4.98 -4.02
N GLY A 298 -0.04 4.71 -5.34
CA GLY A 298 1.16 4.68 -6.17
C GLY A 298 1.93 6.01 -6.12
N CYS A 299 1.22 7.12 -6.31
CA CYS A 299 1.82 8.45 -6.23
C CYS A 299 2.29 8.80 -4.82
N HIS A 300 1.52 8.50 -3.77
CA HIS A 300 1.90 8.80 -2.39
C HIS A 300 3.17 8.07 -1.98
N ARG A 301 3.26 6.76 -2.26
CA ARG A 301 4.45 5.96 -1.91
C ARG A 301 5.69 6.40 -2.68
N GLY A 302 5.54 6.73 -3.97
CA GLY A 302 6.63 7.25 -4.77
C GLY A 302 7.11 8.63 -4.30
N PHE A 303 6.17 9.53 -3.98
CA PHE A 303 6.47 10.89 -3.53
C PHE A 303 7.21 10.93 -2.18
N ASN A 304 6.90 9.96 -1.29
CA ASN A 304 7.49 9.81 0.04
C ASN A 304 8.56 8.70 0.08
N SER A 305 9.20 8.38 -1.04
CA SER A 305 10.24 7.34 -1.07
C SER A 305 11.47 7.76 -0.27
N ARG A 306 12.11 6.77 0.36
CA ARG A 306 13.37 6.98 1.07
C ARG A 306 14.54 7.18 0.08
N PRO A 307 15.61 7.86 0.49
CA PRO A 307 16.79 8.05 -0.36
C PRO A 307 17.41 6.73 -0.82
N GLY A 308 17.98 6.74 -2.02
CA GLY A 308 18.71 5.62 -2.62
C GLY A 308 17.84 4.61 -3.38
N ALA A 309 18.50 3.79 -4.20
CA ALA A 309 17.83 2.79 -5.05
C ALA A 309 16.97 1.77 -4.27
N GLN A 310 17.43 1.39 -3.07
CA GLN A 310 16.67 0.51 -2.18
C GLN A 310 15.37 1.15 -1.70
N GLY A 311 15.36 2.48 -1.46
CA GLY A 311 14.17 3.23 -1.10
C GLY A 311 13.13 3.23 -2.21
N VAL A 312 13.56 3.43 -3.47
CA VAL A 312 12.69 3.37 -4.65
C VAL A 312 12.07 1.97 -4.84
N GLY A 313 12.89 0.91 -4.74
CA GLY A 313 12.40 -0.47 -4.83
C GLY A 313 11.37 -0.80 -3.75
N ARG A 314 11.63 -0.34 -2.51
CA ARG A 314 10.69 -0.52 -1.40
C ARG A 314 9.38 0.26 -1.62
N ALA A 315 9.44 1.51 -2.07
CA ALA A 315 8.26 2.31 -2.38
C ALA A 315 7.39 1.65 -3.46
N SER A 316 8.01 1.08 -4.49
CA SER A 316 7.33 0.33 -5.55
C SER A 316 6.59 -0.91 -5.02
N THR A 317 7.25 -1.71 -4.18
CA THR A 317 6.63 -2.89 -3.56
C THR A 317 5.51 -2.50 -2.60
N GLU A 318 5.73 -1.49 -1.75
CA GLU A 318 4.71 -0.98 -0.84
C GLU A 318 3.50 -0.42 -1.60
N ALA A 319 3.70 0.28 -2.71
CA ALA A 319 2.62 0.79 -3.55
C ALA A 319 1.73 -0.35 -4.07
N PHE A 320 2.31 -1.43 -4.55
CA PHE A 320 1.56 -2.61 -4.96
C PHE A 320 0.78 -3.24 -3.80
N VAL A 321 1.46 -3.57 -2.70
CA VAL A 321 0.86 -4.28 -1.56
C VAL A 321 -0.29 -3.47 -0.95
N PHE A 322 -0.10 -2.18 -0.71
CA PHE A 322 -1.17 -1.34 -0.16
C PHE A 322 -2.31 -1.17 -1.14
N SER A 323 -2.04 -0.95 -2.44
CA SER A 323 -3.12 -0.88 -3.45
C SER A 323 -3.92 -2.17 -3.50
N PHE A 324 -3.26 -3.32 -3.49
CA PHE A 324 -3.91 -4.63 -3.49
C PHE A 324 -4.84 -4.82 -2.28
N VAL A 325 -4.34 -4.56 -1.07
CA VAL A 325 -5.15 -4.68 0.16
C VAL A 325 -6.34 -3.73 0.15
N PHE A 326 -6.12 -2.47 -0.26
CA PHE A 326 -7.21 -1.49 -0.34
C PHE A 326 -8.24 -1.82 -1.42
N ILE A 327 -7.83 -2.38 -2.56
CA ILE A 327 -8.76 -2.86 -3.60
C ILE A 327 -9.66 -3.95 -3.03
N LEU A 328 -9.11 -4.95 -2.34
CA LEU A 328 -9.91 -6.02 -1.74
C LEU A 328 -10.88 -5.50 -0.68
N LEU A 329 -10.43 -4.55 0.15
CA LEU A 329 -11.27 -3.94 1.17
C LEU A 329 -12.41 -3.11 0.54
N LEU A 330 -12.09 -2.34 -0.50
CA LEU A 330 -13.08 -1.57 -1.24
C LEU A 330 -14.06 -2.47 -1.99
N ASP A 331 -13.59 -3.58 -2.57
CA ASP A 331 -14.46 -4.53 -3.25
C ASP A 331 -15.48 -5.14 -2.31
N LEU A 332 -15.03 -5.59 -1.13
CA LEU A 332 -15.93 -6.08 -0.08
C LEU A 332 -16.94 -5.01 0.35
N ALA A 333 -16.48 -3.79 0.60
CA ALA A 333 -17.35 -2.69 1.04
C ALA A 333 -18.35 -2.30 -0.04
N LEU A 334 -17.92 -2.11 -1.28
CA LEU A 334 -18.79 -1.76 -2.40
C LEU A 334 -19.72 -2.91 -2.75
N GLY A 335 -19.24 -4.17 -2.73
CA GLY A 335 -20.06 -5.35 -2.95
C GLY A 335 -21.23 -5.43 -1.99
N THR A 336 -20.97 -5.32 -0.68
CA THR A 336 -22.01 -5.33 0.35
C THR A 336 -23.00 -4.16 0.23
N ILE A 337 -22.52 -2.97 -0.13
CA ILE A 337 -23.38 -1.79 -0.36
C ILE A 337 -24.29 -2.03 -1.56
N PHE A 338 -23.76 -2.49 -2.69
CA PHE A 338 -24.56 -2.73 -3.88
C PHE A 338 -25.55 -3.88 -3.70
N GLU A 339 -25.18 -4.96 -3.00
CA GLU A 339 -26.09 -6.05 -2.69
C GLU A 339 -27.27 -5.58 -1.81
N SER A 340 -26.99 -4.71 -0.83
CA SER A 340 -28.02 -4.09 -0.01
C SER A 340 -28.94 -3.16 -0.82
N LEU A 341 -28.38 -2.42 -1.77
CA LEU A 341 -29.13 -1.52 -2.65
C LEU A 341 -29.95 -2.30 -3.70
N ASP A 342 -29.42 -3.39 -4.25
CA ASP A 342 -30.15 -4.29 -5.14
C ASP A 342 -31.44 -4.79 -4.49
N GLY A 343 -31.37 -5.19 -3.21
CA GLY A 343 -32.54 -5.61 -2.44
C GLY A 343 -33.61 -4.53 -2.26
N VAL A 344 -33.21 -3.25 -2.24
CA VAL A 344 -34.15 -2.12 -2.02
C VAL A 344 -34.66 -1.52 -3.33
N LEU A 345 -33.78 -1.35 -4.33
CA LEU A 345 -34.10 -0.65 -5.56
C LEU A 345 -34.67 -1.54 -6.67
N PHE A 346 -34.19 -2.78 -6.77
CA PHE A 346 -34.52 -3.70 -7.86
C PHE A 346 -35.53 -4.80 -7.50
N THR A 347 -36.07 -4.81 -6.28
CA THR A 347 -37.14 -5.74 -5.86
C THR A 347 -38.42 -5.62 -6.74
N LYS A 348 -38.50 -4.63 -7.64
CA LYS A 348 -39.59 -4.44 -8.56
C LYS A 348 -39.43 -5.04 -9.95
N MET A 349 -38.26 -5.59 -10.29
CA MET A 349 -38.05 -6.32 -11.53
C MET A 349 -37.85 -7.80 -11.21
N PRO A 350 -38.85 -8.68 -11.48
CA PRO A 350 -38.61 -10.12 -11.34
C PRO A 350 -37.54 -10.50 -12.36
N ARG A 351 -36.34 -10.88 -11.86
CA ARG A 351 -35.37 -11.59 -12.67
C ARG A 351 -36.08 -12.87 -13.16
N GLN A 352 -36.37 -12.96 -14.42
CA GLN A 352 -36.98 -14.18 -15.00
C GLN A 352 -35.88 -15.26 -14.93
N LEU A 353 -35.99 -16.11 -13.89
CA LEU A 353 -35.17 -17.31 -13.71
C LEU A 353 -35.46 -18.34 -14.80
#